data_cfef0308ef86a6510e04efd1be26f251
#
_entry.id   cfef0308ef86a6510e04efd1be26f251
#
_cell.length_a   1.000
_cell.length_b   1.000
_cell.length_c   1.000
_cell.angle_alpha   90.00
_cell.angle_beta   90.00
_cell.angle_gamma   90.00
#
_symmetry.space_group_name_H-M   'P 1'
#
loop_
_entity.id
_entity.type
_entity.pdbx_description
1 polymer ?
#
loop_
_entity_poly.entity_id
_entity_poly.type
_entity_poly.pdbx_seq_one_letter_code
_entity_poly.pdbx_strand_id
1 'polypeptide(L)'
;MNYLTYQLLNAEEINHIRKELEKSSNDKDWEDGKNTAGSHASKVKNNLQLKRQSDISKKLSILVKQTLLNNDLIKSFTLPKHIHGITFSKSSEGMFYGRHIDNAFMSSGRSDLSFTIFLSEKNQYEGGELLIENLNAESKFKLNIGEIIIYPSTYLHTVQEVLSGERIVCVGWIESYVKSIEAREYLFDLDAGSRSLLAKYGRSEDLDLIFKSYSNLLRVLGD
;
A
#
# COMPACT_ATOMS: atom_id res chain seq x y z
N MET A 1 2.85 -1.94 -15.84
CA MET A 1 2.22 -2.79 -14.77
C MET A 1 1.47 -1.87 -13.82
N ASN A 2 0.15 -2.03 -13.71
CA ASN A 2 -0.69 -1.06 -12.99
C ASN A 2 -0.75 -1.27 -11.48
N TYR A 3 -0.27 -2.40 -10.95
CA TYR A 3 -0.20 -2.70 -9.51
C TYR A 3 0.85 -3.78 -9.24
N LEU A 4 1.31 -3.86 -8.00
CA LEU A 4 2.19 -4.90 -7.48
C LEU A 4 1.49 -5.64 -6.34
N THR A 5 1.46 -6.97 -6.38
CA THR A 5 1.09 -7.81 -5.22
C THR A 5 2.31 -8.62 -4.78
N TYR A 6 2.51 -8.73 -3.46
CA TYR A 6 3.70 -9.37 -2.90
C TYR A 6 3.44 -9.86 -1.47
N GLN A 7 4.04 -11.00 -1.06
CA GLN A 7 4.05 -11.43 0.35
C GLN A 7 5.06 -10.57 1.11
N LEU A 8 4.58 -9.53 1.80
CA LEU A 8 5.43 -8.55 2.48
C LEU A 8 5.85 -9.00 3.87
N LEU A 9 4.86 -9.42 4.70
CA LEU A 9 5.08 -9.76 6.09
C LEU A 9 5.32 -11.27 6.24
N ASN A 10 6.30 -11.64 7.05
CA ASN A 10 6.50 -13.01 7.47
C ASN A 10 5.56 -13.38 8.65
N ALA A 11 5.56 -14.65 9.04
CA ALA A 11 4.67 -15.16 10.10
C ALA A 11 4.91 -14.50 11.47
N GLU A 12 6.14 -14.13 11.78
CA GLU A 12 6.48 -13.49 13.07
C GLU A 12 5.96 -12.05 13.10
N GLU A 13 6.14 -11.29 12.01
CA GLU A 13 5.63 -9.93 11.84
C GLU A 13 4.10 -9.90 11.88
N ILE A 14 3.44 -10.82 11.18
CA ILE A 14 1.97 -10.98 11.21
C ILE A 14 1.49 -11.22 12.64
N ASN A 15 2.07 -12.19 13.33
CA ASN A 15 1.70 -12.52 14.70
C ASN A 15 1.95 -11.35 15.66
N HIS A 16 3.05 -10.62 15.47
CA HIS A 16 3.35 -9.44 16.27
C HIS A 16 2.30 -8.35 16.07
N ILE A 17 1.99 -8.00 14.82
CA ILE A 17 0.99 -6.97 14.50
C ILE A 17 -0.39 -7.36 15.05
N ARG A 18 -0.82 -8.60 14.84
CA ARG A 18 -2.12 -9.07 15.34
C ARG A 18 -2.23 -8.99 16.86
N LYS A 19 -1.22 -9.47 17.58
CA LYS A 19 -1.18 -9.39 19.06
C LYS A 19 -1.23 -7.94 19.58
N GLU A 20 -0.56 -7.02 18.90
CA GLU A 20 -0.62 -5.60 19.29
C GLU A 20 -2.01 -5.01 18.99
N LEU A 21 -2.64 -5.35 17.85
CA LEU A 21 -4.00 -4.91 17.51
C LEU A 21 -5.06 -5.52 18.47
N GLU A 22 -4.87 -6.74 18.94
CA GLU A 22 -5.75 -7.37 19.94
C GLU A 22 -5.75 -6.62 21.29
N LYS A 23 -4.63 -5.97 21.66
CA LYS A 23 -4.57 -5.11 22.85
C LYS A 23 -5.44 -3.85 22.71
N SER A 24 -5.73 -3.43 21.48
CA SER A 24 -6.62 -2.31 21.14
C SER A 24 -8.08 -2.77 20.99
N SER A 25 -8.46 -3.91 21.53
CA SER A 25 -9.83 -4.45 21.39
C SER A 25 -10.90 -3.61 22.09
N ASN A 26 -10.51 -2.65 22.93
CA ASN A 26 -11.41 -1.67 23.51
C ASN A 26 -11.79 -0.62 22.44
N ASP A 27 -13.08 -0.35 22.27
CA ASP A 27 -13.64 0.68 21.35
C ASP A 27 -13.01 2.07 21.49
N LYS A 28 -12.31 2.32 22.62
CA LYS A 28 -11.63 3.59 22.89
C LYS A 28 -10.46 3.90 21.96
N ASP A 29 -9.82 2.87 21.39
CA ASP A 29 -8.64 3.04 20.53
C ASP A 29 -9.02 3.18 19.04
N TRP A 30 -10.25 2.85 18.70
CA TRP A 30 -10.78 2.96 17.35
C TRP A 30 -11.68 4.19 17.21
N GLU A 31 -11.68 4.76 16.05
CA GLU A 31 -12.52 5.91 15.71
C GLU A 31 -13.24 5.70 14.37
N ASP A 32 -14.32 6.45 14.13
CA ASP A 32 -15.02 6.42 12.84
C ASP A 32 -14.06 6.84 11.72
N GLY A 33 -13.92 5.98 10.74
CA GLY A 33 -13.04 6.23 9.59
C GLY A 33 -13.41 7.47 8.77
N LYS A 34 -14.64 7.99 8.90
CA LYS A 34 -15.07 9.25 8.28
C LYS A 34 -14.21 10.43 8.71
N ASN A 35 -13.69 10.41 9.95
CA ASN A 35 -12.87 11.47 10.51
C ASN A 35 -11.55 11.69 9.74
N THR A 36 -11.10 10.70 9.01
CA THR A 36 -9.83 10.73 8.27
C THR A 36 -10.00 10.84 6.75
N ALA A 37 -11.24 10.81 6.27
CA ALA A 37 -11.55 10.90 4.85
C ALA A 37 -11.76 12.35 4.40
N GLY A 38 -11.45 12.66 3.15
CA GLY A 38 -11.83 13.91 2.52
C GLY A 38 -13.34 14.10 2.47
N SER A 39 -13.81 15.35 2.33
CA SER A 39 -15.24 15.71 2.44
C SER A 39 -16.18 14.93 1.50
N HIS A 40 -15.71 14.52 0.34
CA HIS A 40 -16.48 13.71 -0.60
C HIS A 40 -16.47 12.23 -0.21
N ALA A 41 -15.29 11.69 0.06
CA ALA A 41 -15.09 10.28 0.39
C ALA A 41 -15.70 9.88 1.75
N SER A 42 -15.79 10.83 2.72
CA SER A 42 -16.40 10.59 4.03
C SER A 42 -17.88 10.20 3.95
N LYS A 43 -18.58 10.64 2.90
CA LYS A 43 -20.02 10.34 2.71
C LYS A 43 -20.29 8.88 2.39
N VAL A 44 -19.30 8.18 1.85
CA VAL A 44 -19.38 6.78 1.41
C VAL A 44 -18.46 5.86 2.22
N LYS A 45 -17.93 6.33 3.36
CA LYS A 45 -17.04 5.57 4.22
C LYS A 45 -17.77 5.10 5.47
N ASN A 46 -17.74 3.81 5.72
CA ASN A 46 -18.29 3.16 6.91
C ASN A 46 -17.30 2.09 7.38
N ASN A 47 -16.32 2.46 8.20
CA ASN A 47 -15.35 1.55 8.81
C ASN A 47 -14.79 2.18 10.08
N LEU A 48 -14.02 1.42 10.83
CA LEU A 48 -13.26 1.90 11.96
C LEU A 48 -11.79 2.02 11.61
N GLN A 49 -11.12 2.98 12.24
CA GLN A 49 -9.67 3.17 12.11
C GLN A 49 -9.02 3.30 13.49
N LEU A 50 -7.85 2.68 13.63
CA LEU A 50 -7.05 2.84 14.85
C LEU A 50 -6.58 4.29 14.95
N LYS A 51 -6.82 4.94 16.10
CA LYS A 51 -6.41 6.33 16.34
C LYS A 51 -4.92 6.50 16.10
N ARG A 52 -4.55 7.40 15.20
CA ARG A 52 -3.15 7.63 14.81
C ARG A 52 -2.25 8.05 15.97
N GLN A 53 -2.81 8.72 16.98
CA GLN A 53 -2.08 9.17 18.17
C GLN A 53 -1.83 8.05 19.18
N SER A 54 -2.51 6.90 19.08
CA SER A 54 -2.29 5.78 20.00
C SER A 54 -0.85 5.26 19.89
N ASP A 55 -0.29 4.81 21.01
CA ASP A 55 1.08 4.27 21.03
C ASP A 55 1.20 3.00 20.17
N ILE A 56 0.13 2.19 20.10
CA ILE A 56 0.06 1.00 19.26
C ILE A 56 0.14 1.41 17.79
N SER A 57 -0.66 2.38 17.35
CA SER A 57 -0.64 2.86 15.97
C SER A 57 0.74 3.39 15.57
N LYS A 58 1.37 4.19 16.42
CA LYS A 58 2.73 4.73 16.17
C LYS A 58 3.76 3.61 16.04
N LYS A 59 3.78 2.66 16.99
CA LYS A 59 4.70 1.53 17.00
C LYS A 59 4.55 0.66 15.74
N LEU A 60 3.33 0.30 15.40
CA LEU A 60 3.05 -0.54 14.23
C LEU A 60 3.31 0.19 12.92
N SER A 61 3.04 1.51 12.85
CA SER A 61 3.36 2.32 11.66
C SER A 61 4.86 2.40 11.39
N ILE A 62 5.69 2.48 12.44
CA ILE A 62 7.16 2.43 12.31
C ILE A 62 7.60 1.09 11.75
N LEU A 63 7.09 -0.02 12.31
CA LEU A 63 7.38 -1.37 11.83
C LEU A 63 7.04 -1.52 10.34
N VAL A 64 5.79 -1.20 9.95
CA VAL A 64 5.34 -1.30 8.55
C VAL A 64 6.21 -0.45 7.63
N LYS A 65 6.51 0.79 8.03
CA LYS A 65 7.37 1.68 7.24
C LYS A 65 8.77 1.09 7.04
N GLN A 66 9.37 0.52 8.07
CA GLN A 66 10.68 -0.12 8.00
C GLN A 66 10.65 -1.35 7.10
N THR A 67 9.63 -2.22 7.22
CA THR A 67 9.47 -3.40 6.37
C THR A 67 9.35 -3.01 4.89
N LEU A 68 8.56 -1.98 4.57
CA LEU A 68 8.45 -1.46 3.20
C LEU A 68 9.80 -0.92 2.67
N LEU A 69 10.51 -0.12 3.47
CA LEU A 69 11.80 0.48 3.07
C LEU A 69 12.94 -0.54 2.98
N ASN A 70 12.86 -1.68 3.65
CA ASN A 70 13.86 -2.74 3.59
C ASN A 70 13.60 -3.74 2.44
N ASN A 71 12.47 -3.64 1.74
CA ASN A 71 12.14 -4.54 0.63
C ASN A 71 12.60 -3.95 -0.71
N ASP A 72 13.56 -4.62 -1.37
CA ASP A 72 14.16 -4.12 -2.61
C ASP A 72 13.19 -4.09 -3.80
N LEU A 73 12.25 -5.05 -3.88
CA LEU A 73 11.22 -5.05 -4.92
C LEU A 73 10.28 -3.83 -4.77
N ILE A 74 9.84 -3.56 -3.55
CA ILE A 74 8.99 -2.39 -3.26
C ILE A 74 9.75 -1.09 -3.54
N LYS A 75 11.01 -0.99 -3.13
CA LYS A 75 11.84 0.20 -3.43
C LYS A 75 11.98 0.43 -4.93
N SER A 76 12.26 -0.62 -5.70
CA SER A 76 12.38 -0.52 -7.15
C SER A 76 11.06 -0.12 -7.82
N PHE A 77 9.93 -0.74 -7.40
CA PHE A 77 8.61 -0.45 -7.96
C PHE A 77 8.09 0.94 -7.62
N THR A 78 8.33 1.41 -6.40
CA THR A 78 7.71 2.64 -5.89
C THR A 78 8.62 3.86 -5.93
N LEU A 79 9.96 3.68 -5.97
CA LEU A 79 10.96 4.74 -5.83
C LEU A 79 10.61 5.70 -4.68
N PRO A 80 10.51 5.21 -3.43
CA PRO A 80 9.84 5.93 -2.36
C PRO A 80 10.67 7.09 -1.85
N LYS A 81 10.13 8.31 -1.93
CA LYS A 81 10.65 9.52 -1.28
C LYS A 81 10.15 9.59 0.15
N HIS A 82 8.87 9.32 0.34
CA HIS A 82 8.23 9.35 1.65
C HIS A 82 7.08 8.34 1.73
N ILE A 83 7.04 7.54 2.80
CA ILE A 83 5.91 6.66 3.12
C ILE A 83 5.18 7.29 4.30
N HIS A 84 3.88 7.55 4.14
CA HIS A 84 3.11 8.32 5.10
C HIS A 84 1.65 7.86 5.22
N GLY A 85 0.93 8.46 6.17
CA GLY A 85 -0.50 8.22 6.36
C GLY A 85 -0.85 6.78 6.77
N ILE A 86 0.12 5.99 7.25
CA ILE A 86 -0.10 4.60 7.65
C ILE A 86 -1.20 4.53 8.71
N THR A 87 -2.22 3.73 8.44
CA THR A 87 -3.42 3.61 9.26
C THR A 87 -3.93 2.17 9.25
N PHE A 88 -4.29 1.64 10.40
CA PHE A 88 -4.93 0.34 10.53
C PHE A 88 -6.44 0.52 10.47
N SER A 89 -7.10 -0.24 9.62
CA SER A 89 -8.54 -0.16 9.38
C SER A 89 -9.20 -1.50 9.65
N LYS A 90 -10.38 -1.42 10.26
CA LYS A 90 -11.22 -2.55 10.60
C LYS A 90 -12.61 -2.36 9.99
N SER A 91 -13.12 -3.37 9.31
CA SER A 91 -14.46 -3.41 8.77
C SER A 91 -15.13 -4.70 9.18
N SER A 92 -16.28 -4.60 9.85
CA SER A 92 -17.16 -5.70 10.24
C SER A 92 -18.38 -5.73 9.32
N GLU A 93 -19.33 -6.64 9.57
CA GLU A 93 -20.57 -6.79 8.82
C GLU A 93 -21.29 -5.45 8.60
N GLY A 94 -21.74 -5.18 7.38
CA GLY A 94 -22.39 -3.94 6.95
C GLY A 94 -21.42 -2.76 6.73
N MET A 95 -20.12 -2.93 6.96
CA MET A 95 -19.12 -1.89 6.76
C MET A 95 -18.49 -1.96 5.36
N PHE A 96 -18.20 -0.79 4.80
CA PHE A 96 -17.68 -0.64 3.44
C PHE A 96 -16.92 0.67 3.27
N TYR A 97 -16.28 0.84 2.14
CA TYR A 97 -15.81 2.14 1.67
C TYR A 97 -16.13 2.27 0.20
N GLY A 98 -17.18 3.03 -0.11
CA GLY A 98 -17.69 3.21 -1.45
C GLY A 98 -16.69 3.81 -2.42
N ARG A 99 -17.06 3.87 -3.68
CA ARG A 99 -16.23 4.35 -4.79
C ARG A 99 -15.66 5.74 -4.51
N HIS A 100 -14.34 5.85 -4.54
CA HIS A 100 -13.63 7.11 -4.28
C HIS A 100 -12.25 7.12 -4.95
N ILE A 101 -11.61 8.28 -4.92
CA ILE A 101 -10.21 8.49 -5.26
C ILE A 101 -9.49 9.06 -4.04
N ASP A 102 -8.23 8.71 -3.88
CA ASP A 102 -7.40 9.28 -2.83
C ASP A 102 -7.06 10.75 -3.12
N ASN A 103 -6.96 11.57 -2.06
CA ASN A 103 -6.53 12.96 -2.22
C ASN A 103 -5.09 13.01 -2.72
N ALA A 104 -4.84 13.83 -3.75
CA ALA A 104 -3.51 13.99 -4.33
C ALA A 104 -2.47 14.53 -3.32
N PHE A 105 -2.91 15.40 -2.41
CA PHE A 105 -2.08 15.96 -1.34
C PHE A 105 -2.77 15.76 0.01
N MET A 106 -2.02 15.24 0.95
CA MET A 106 -2.41 15.09 2.35
C MET A 106 -1.50 15.95 3.22
N SER A 107 -1.88 16.18 4.48
CA SER A 107 -1.04 16.93 5.43
C SER A 107 0.37 16.36 5.59
N SER A 108 0.55 15.07 5.28
CA SER A 108 1.79 14.33 5.45
C SER A 108 2.59 14.13 4.16
N GLY A 109 2.08 14.51 2.98
CA GLY A 109 2.78 14.34 1.70
C GLY A 109 1.85 14.15 0.51
N ARG A 110 2.44 14.02 -0.68
CA ARG A 110 1.74 13.67 -1.93
C ARG A 110 1.46 12.17 -1.97
N SER A 111 0.32 11.76 -2.50
CA SER A 111 -0.05 10.37 -2.68
C SER A 111 0.10 9.97 -4.16
N ASP A 112 1.24 9.39 -4.53
CA ASP A 112 1.46 8.86 -5.87
C ASP A 112 1.02 7.40 -5.99
N LEU A 113 1.24 6.64 -4.92
CA LEU A 113 0.83 5.24 -4.82
C LEU A 113 0.13 5.01 -3.48
N SER A 114 -0.92 4.19 -3.52
CA SER A 114 -1.64 3.68 -2.36
C SER A 114 -1.24 2.24 -2.11
N PHE A 115 -1.21 1.83 -0.84
CA PHE A 115 -1.01 0.42 -0.52
C PHE A 115 -2.04 -0.08 0.49
N THR A 116 -2.31 -1.38 0.41
CA THR A 116 -3.12 -2.13 1.37
C THR A 116 -2.39 -3.43 1.73
N ILE A 117 -2.09 -3.62 3.02
CA ILE A 117 -1.57 -4.88 3.58
C ILE A 117 -2.74 -5.59 4.24
N PHE A 118 -2.99 -6.84 3.86
CA PHE A 118 -4.07 -7.65 4.42
C PHE A 118 -3.62 -8.29 5.74
N LEU A 119 -4.42 -8.14 6.80
CA LEU A 119 -4.11 -8.61 8.16
C LEU A 119 -5.16 -9.59 8.71
N SER A 120 -6.19 -9.91 7.94
CA SER A 120 -7.15 -11.00 8.18
C SER A 120 -6.95 -12.11 7.15
N GLU A 121 -7.18 -13.36 7.54
CA GLU A 121 -7.22 -14.49 6.62
C GLU A 121 -8.43 -14.36 5.67
N LYS A 122 -8.27 -14.79 4.42
CA LYS A 122 -9.35 -14.72 3.41
C LYS A 122 -10.65 -15.38 3.84
N ASN A 123 -10.56 -16.44 4.63
CA ASN A 123 -11.68 -17.25 5.09
C ASN A 123 -12.29 -16.76 6.41
N GLN A 124 -11.74 -15.72 7.03
CA GLN A 124 -12.25 -15.13 8.27
C GLN A 124 -13.35 -14.09 8.06
N TYR A 125 -13.62 -13.71 6.80
CA TYR A 125 -14.67 -12.75 6.45
C TYR A 125 -15.21 -13.02 5.05
N GLU A 126 -16.44 -12.59 4.77
CA GLU A 126 -17.07 -12.60 3.46
C GLU A 126 -17.25 -11.16 2.94
N GLY A 127 -17.20 -10.97 1.63
CA GLY A 127 -17.19 -9.64 1.04
C GLY A 127 -15.88 -8.91 1.29
N GLY A 128 -15.92 -7.58 1.39
CA GLY A 128 -14.81 -6.72 1.75
C GLY A 128 -13.66 -6.68 0.75
N GLU A 129 -13.89 -7.06 -0.49
CA GLU A 129 -12.88 -7.03 -1.54
C GLU A 129 -12.51 -5.59 -1.91
N LEU A 130 -11.24 -5.37 -2.21
CA LEU A 130 -10.76 -4.14 -2.82
C LEU A 130 -10.95 -4.23 -4.33
N LEU A 131 -11.77 -3.34 -4.88
CA LEU A 131 -11.95 -3.17 -6.31
C LEU A 131 -11.13 -1.98 -6.78
N ILE A 132 -10.37 -2.14 -7.84
CA ILE A 132 -9.59 -1.08 -8.48
C ILE A 132 -10.05 -0.96 -9.91
N GLU A 133 -10.52 0.24 -10.28
CA GLU A 133 -10.98 0.55 -11.63
C GLU A 133 -9.82 1.10 -12.46
N ASN A 134 -9.58 0.49 -13.59
CA ASN A 134 -8.74 1.05 -14.65
C ASN A 134 -9.57 1.25 -15.92
N LEU A 135 -9.00 1.87 -16.95
CA LEU A 135 -9.74 2.34 -18.14
C LEU A 135 -10.64 1.28 -18.81
N ASN A 136 -10.33 0.00 -18.70
CA ASN A 136 -11.01 -1.06 -19.46
C ASN A 136 -11.48 -2.25 -18.61
N ALA A 137 -11.18 -2.26 -17.32
CA ALA A 137 -11.52 -3.39 -16.44
C ALA A 137 -11.53 -3.00 -14.97
N GLU A 138 -12.30 -3.72 -14.19
CA GLU A 138 -12.24 -3.71 -12.74
C GLU A 138 -11.42 -4.92 -12.26
N SER A 139 -10.46 -4.68 -11.40
CA SER A 139 -9.67 -5.74 -10.76
C SER A 139 -10.08 -5.90 -9.31
N LYS A 140 -10.31 -7.14 -8.89
CA LYS A 140 -10.80 -7.50 -7.55
C LYS A 140 -9.72 -8.18 -6.74
N PHE A 141 -9.47 -7.68 -5.52
CA PHE A 141 -8.42 -8.16 -4.65
C PHE A 141 -8.96 -8.54 -3.27
N LYS A 142 -8.66 -9.77 -2.87
CA LYS A 142 -8.80 -10.32 -1.53
C LYS A 142 -7.57 -11.19 -1.30
N LEU A 143 -6.49 -10.60 -0.82
CA LEU A 143 -5.20 -11.25 -0.71
C LEU A 143 -5.08 -12.05 0.59
N ASN A 144 -4.05 -12.89 0.69
CA ASN A 144 -3.76 -13.64 1.92
C ASN A 144 -3.21 -12.69 3.00
N ILE A 145 -3.25 -13.13 4.24
CA ILE A 145 -2.67 -12.38 5.35
C ILE A 145 -1.17 -12.15 5.12
N GLY A 146 -0.72 -10.92 5.39
CA GLY A 146 0.67 -10.49 5.16
C GLY A 146 0.98 -10.08 3.72
N GLU A 147 0.10 -10.33 2.75
CA GLU A 147 0.26 -9.83 1.39
C GLU A 147 -0.11 -8.33 1.30
N ILE A 148 0.63 -7.64 0.46
CA ILE A 148 0.40 -6.23 0.11
C ILE A 148 -0.04 -6.11 -1.35
N ILE A 149 -0.92 -5.14 -1.61
CA ILE A 149 -1.12 -4.58 -2.94
C ILE A 149 -0.69 -3.12 -2.93
N ILE A 150 0.06 -2.69 -3.96
CA ILE A 150 0.48 -1.31 -4.21
C ILE A 150 -0.04 -0.93 -5.59
N TYR A 151 -0.74 0.21 -5.69
CA TYR A 151 -1.35 0.69 -6.93
C TYR A 151 -1.31 2.22 -7.01
N PRO A 152 -1.41 2.82 -8.21
CA PRO A 152 -1.48 4.27 -8.37
C PRO A 152 -2.67 4.88 -7.62
N SER A 153 -2.43 5.92 -6.81
CA SER A 153 -3.48 6.63 -6.07
C SER A 153 -4.46 7.38 -6.99
N THR A 154 -4.16 7.45 -8.28
CA THR A 154 -4.99 8.05 -9.31
C THR A 154 -6.17 7.19 -9.75
N TYR A 155 -6.24 5.93 -9.30
CA TYR A 155 -7.32 5.03 -9.67
C TYR A 155 -8.50 5.15 -8.72
N LEU A 156 -9.72 5.16 -9.30
CA LEU A 156 -10.94 4.96 -8.53
C LEU A 156 -10.95 3.57 -7.94
N HIS A 157 -11.33 3.48 -6.69
CA HIS A 157 -11.38 2.19 -6.00
C HIS A 157 -12.49 2.14 -4.96
N THR A 158 -12.83 0.93 -4.55
CA THR A 158 -13.93 0.62 -3.63
C THR A 158 -13.50 -0.50 -2.70
N VAL A 159 -13.86 -0.45 -1.44
CA VAL A 159 -13.91 -1.63 -0.57
C VAL A 159 -15.34 -2.06 -0.45
N GLN A 160 -15.66 -3.24 -0.98
CA GLN A 160 -16.99 -3.82 -0.94
C GLN A 160 -17.46 -4.04 0.51
N GLU A 161 -18.75 -4.14 0.70
CA GLU A 161 -19.34 -4.43 2.00
C GLU A 161 -18.84 -5.77 2.54
N VAL A 162 -18.48 -5.78 3.82
CA VAL A 162 -18.20 -7.00 4.56
C VAL A 162 -19.54 -7.63 4.93
N LEU A 163 -19.78 -8.83 4.45
CA LEU A 163 -21.03 -9.56 4.63
C LEU A 163 -21.06 -10.37 5.92
N SER A 164 -19.90 -10.83 6.37
CA SER A 164 -19.70 -11.51 7.65
C SER A 164 -18.24 -11.46 8.08
N GLY A 165 -17.96 -11.62 9.39
CA GLY A 165 -16.62 -11.63 9.93
C GLY A 165 -15.99 -10.27 10.09
N GLU A 166 -14.64 -10.22 10.14
CA GLU A 166 -13.88 -8.99 10.34
C GLU A 166 -12.69 -8.90 9.40
N ARG A 167 -12.66 -7.83 8.59
CA ARG A 167 -11.57 -7.48 7.70
C ARG A 167 -10.67 -6.45 8.36
N ILE A 168 -9.43 -6.81 8.63
CA ILE A 168 -8.40 -5.91 9.14
C ILE A 168 -7.34 -5.71 8.06
N VAL A 169 -6.95 -4.45 7.83
CA VAL A 169 -5.90 -4.06 6.90
C VAL A 169 -5.06 -2.93 7.45
N CYS A 170 -3.84 -2.80 6.94
CA CYS A 170 -3.04 -1.59 7.06
C CYS A 170 -2.99 -0.89 5.71
N VAL A 171 -3.37 0.37 5.67
CA VAL A 171 -3.34 1.21 4.46
C VAL A 171 -2.39 2.38 4.64
N GLY A 172 -1.91 2.93 3.53
CA GLY A 172 -1.07 4.12 3.54
C GLY A 172 -0.70 4.55 2.14
N TRP A 173 0.13 5.60 2.06
CA TRP A 173 0.51 6.22 0.80
C TRP A 173 2.01 6.36 0.68
N ILE A 174 2.46 6.35 -0.56
CA ILE A 174 3.85 6.54 -0.94
C ILE A 174 3.92 7.76 -1.85
N GLU A 175 4.67 8.76 -1.42
CA GLU A 175 5.20 9.80 -2.28
C GLU A 175 6.45 9.24 -2.95
N SER A 176 6.43 9.19 -4.28
CA SER A 176 7.55 8.73 -5.08
C SER A 176 8.47 9.88 -5.48
N TYR A 177 9.77 9.62 -5.62
CA TYR A 177 10.68 10.55 -6.31
C TYR A 177 10.21 10.81 -7.75
N VAL A 178 9.59 9.85 -8.40
CA VAL A 178 9.14 9.97 -9.79
C VAL A 178 7.62 10.02 -9.85
N LYS A 179 7.05 11.16 -10.23
CA LYS A 179 5.59 11.41 -10.24
C LYS A 179 4.86 10.63 -11.34
N SER A 180 5.44 10.53 -12.54
CA SER A 180 4.81 9.85 -13.68
C SER A 180 4.72 8.34 -13.43
N ILE A 181 3.54 7.79 -13.66
CA ILE A 181 3.27 6.33 -13.57
C ILE A 181 4.11 5.61 -14.63
N GLU A 182 4.11 6.12 -15.87
CA GLU A 182 4.82 5.55 -17.00
C GLU A 182 6.33 5.57 -16.78
N ALA A 183 6.86 6.68 -16.26
CA ALA A 183 8.29 6.81 -15.98
C ALA A 183 8.72 5.82 -14.86
N ARG A 184 7.90 5.61 -13.82
CA ARG A 184 8.16 4.58 -12.81
C ARG A 184 8.17 3.17 -13.41
N GLU A 185 7.22 2.88 -14.31
CA GLU A 185 7.16 1.57 -15.00
C GLU A 185 8.42 1.33 -15.83
N TYR A 186 8.84 2.30 -16.65
CA TYR A 186 10.07 2.17 -17.46
C TYR A 186 11.31 1.97 -16.58
N LEU A 187 11.42 2.71 -15.48
CA LEU A 187 12.54 2.57 -14.55
C LEU A 187 12.52 1.22 -13.84
N PHE A 188 11.35 0.75 -13.44
CA PHE A 188 11.19 -0.58 -12.81
C PHE A 188 11.62 -1.70 -13.77
N ASP A 189 11.16 -1.67 -15.01
CA ASP A 189 11.51 -2.68 -16.02
C ASP A 189 13.00 -2.65 -16.33
N LEU A 190 13.60 -1.45 -16.44
CA LEU A 190 15.03 -1.28 -16.68
C LEU A 190 15.87 -1.82 -15.51
N ASP A 191 15.49 -1.54 -14.27
CA ASP A 191 16.14 -2.07 -13.06
C ASP A 191 16.02 -3.59 -12.97
N ALA A 192 14.80 -4.12 -13.17
CA ALA A 192 14.53 -5.57 -13.12
C ALA A 192 15.31 -6.33 -14.19
N GLY A 193 15.32 -5.84 -15.43
CA GLY A 193 16.08 -6.40 -16.54
C GLY A 193 17.58 -6.38 -16.27
N SER A 194 18.11 -5.24 -15.80
CA SER A 194 19.54 -5.08 -15.50
C SER A 194 19.99 -6.00 -14.38
N ARG A 195 19.21 -6.12 -13.30
CA ARG A 195 19.51 -7.05 -12.20
C ARG A 195 19.47 -8.51 -12.64
N SER A 196 18.51 -8.86 -13.51
CA SER A 196 18.43 -10.22 -14.09
C SER A 196 19.67 -10.54 -14.94
N LEU A 197 20.12 -9.60 -15.78
CA LEU A 197 21.35 -9.77 -16.57
C LEU A 197 22.58 -9.89 -15.67
N LEU A 198 22.69 -9.04 -14.65
CA LEU A 198 23.78 -9.10 -13.68
C LEU A 198 23.84 -10.46 -12.98
N ALA A 199 22.69 -10.99 -12.56
CA ALA A 199 22.61 -12.28 -11.88
C ALA A 199 22.98 -13.46 -12.79
N LYS A 200 22.67 -13.38 -14.09
CA LYS A 200 22.92 -14.47 -15.05
C LYS A 200 24.35 -14.45 -15.60
N TYR A 201 24.89 -13.28 -15.87
CA TYR A 201 26.11 -13.13 -16.67
C TYR A 201 27.24 -12.41 -15.93
N GLY A 202 26.97 -11.90 -14.73
CA GLY A 202 27.92 -11.08 -14.00
C GLY A 202 28.04 -9.65 -14.55
N ARG A 203 29.02 -8.91 -14.05
CA ARG A 203 29.28 -7.54 -14.47
C ARG A 203 29.94 -7.48 -15.86
N SER A 204 29.49 -6.52 -16.67
CA SER A 204 30.11 -6.18 -17.97
C SER A 204 30.10 -4.67 -18.18
N GLU A 205 30.95 -4.18 -19.10
CA GLU A 205 30.99 -2.77 -19.48
C GLU A 205 29.62 -2.31 -20.07
N ASP A 206 28.97 -3.18 -20.85
CA ASP A 206 27.65 -2.89 -21.39
C ASP A 206 26.62 -2.71 -20.27
N LEU A 207 26.67 -3.57 -19.25
CA LEU A 207 25.76 -3.50 -18.10
C LEU A 207 26.02 -2.25 -17.25
N ASP A 208 27.29 -1.82 -17.12
CA ASP A 208 27.64 -0.57 -16.47
C ASP A 208 27.04 0.64 -17.19
N LEU A 209 26.95 0.63 -18.52
CA LEU A 209 26.25 1.68 -19.30
C LEU A 209 24.76 1.70 -19.03
N ILE A 210 24.12 0.52 -18.86
CA ILE A 210 22.69 0.43 -18.52
C ILE A 210 22.46 1.00 -17.12
N PHE A 211 23.24 0.61 -16.10
CA PHE A 211 23.12 1.16 -14.76
C PHE A 211 23.42 2.67 -14.69
N LYS A 212 24.38 3.16 -15.46
CA LYS A 212 24.64 4.59 -15.62
C LYS A 212 23.42 5.31 -16.18
N SER A 213 22.80 4.76 -17.23
CA SER A 213 21.62 5.33 -17.87
C SER A 213 20.43 5.36 -16.90
N TYR A 214 20.18 4.27 -16.18
CA TYR A 214 19.16 4.19 -15.11
C TYR A 214 19.37 5.30 -14.07
N SER A 215 20.60 5.41 -13.54
CA SER A 215 20.91 6.42 -12.52
C SER A 215 20.74 7.86 -13.01
N ASN A 216 21.04 8.11 -14.30
CA ASN A 216 20.86 9.44 -14.90
C ASN A 216 19.38 9.73 -15.19
N LEU A 217 18.59 8.74 -15.61
CA LEU A 217 17.14 8.88 -15.75
C LEU A 217 16.48 9.20 -14.41
N LEU A 218 16.91 8.57 -13.31
CA LEU A 218 16.43 8.91 -11.98
C LEU A 218 16.73 10.37 -11.59
N ARG A 219 17.90 10.92 -11.98
CA ARG A 219 18.23 12.33 -11.72
C ARG A 219 17.37 13.30 -12.53
N VAL A 220 16.97 12.91 -13.74
CA VAL A 220 16.16 13.75 -14.63
C VAL A 220 14.68 13.68 -14.28
N LEU A 221 14.18 12.50 -13.92
CA LEU A 221 12.75 12.23 -13.70
C LEU A 221 12.32 12.40 -12.24
N GLY A 222 13.27 12.36 -11.31
CA GLY A 222 13.02 12.50 -9.89
C GLY A 222 13.02 13.96 -9.41
N ASP A 223 12.23 14.22 -8.33
CA ASP A 223 12.16 15.51 -7.63
C ASP A 223 12.23 15.39 -6.09
#